data_ce176de18609e2922c5b6c4c6cf05183
#
_entry.id   ce176de18609e2922c5b6c4c6cf05183
#
_cell.length_a   1.000
_cell.length_b   1.000
_cell.length_c   1.000
_cell.angle_alpha   90.00
_cell.angle_beta   90.00
_cell.angle_gamma   90.00
#
_symmetry.space_group_name_H-M   'P 1'
#
loop_
_entity.id
_entity.type
_entity.pdbx_description
1 polymer ?
#
loop_
_entity_poly.entity_id
_entity_poly.type
_entity_poly.pdbx_seq_one_letter_code
_entity_poly.pdbx_strand_id
1 'polypeptide(L)'
;YIACLDPLGEKQGRQEYSLTPESYGQFLIDLFELWEIDVKRGEQPYIRQFENYVGILLGQEPESCEQRGYCSRQTVVEADGSVYPCDFYVMDSYRLGNLVTDDWGTIEGRRRELQFSEHSLDHAQTCRQCQYFRICRGGCHRHREQPGTAEGENYFCQSYRMFFDACLPGLKRIAASCGR
;
A
#
# COMPACT_ATOMS: atom_id res chain seq x y z
N TYR A 1 -8.78 2.40 -5.46
CA TYR A 1 -9.44 1.68 -4.37
C TYR A 1 -8.49 1.59 -3.19
N ILE A 2 -9.02 1.70 -1.97
CA ILE A 2 -8.28 1.56 -0.71
C ILE A 2 -9.00 0.49 0.09
N ALA A 3 -8.25 -0.54 0.52
CA ALA A 3 -8.81 -1.60 1.35
C ALA A 3 -9.24 -1.02 2.71
N CYS A 4 -10.48 -1.31 3.11
CA CYS A 4 -10.98 -0.92 4.42
C CYS A 4 -10.30 -1.78 5.49
N LEU A 5 -9.78 -1.12 6.52
CA LEU A 5 -9.08 -1.74 7.66
C LEU A 5 -9.80 -1.44 8.96
N ASP A 6 -9.72 -2.38 9.88
CA ASP A 6 -10.09 -2.12 11.27
C ASP A 6 -9.15 -1.08 11.90
N PRO A 7 -9.55 -0.41 12.99
CA PRO A 7 -8.72 0.59 13.66
C PRO A 7 -7.32 0.06 14.02
N LEU A 8 -6.33 0.95 14.04
CA LEU A 8 -4.96 0.58 14.40
C LEU A 8 -4.91 0.05 15.84
N GLY A 9 -4.21 -1.06 16.03
CA GLY A 9 -4.11 -1.74 17.33
C GLY A 9 -5.24 -2.74 17.60
N GLU A 10 -6.29 -2.79 16.78
CA GLU A 10 -7.33 -3.81 16.85
C GLU A 10 -7.00 -5.00 15.95
N LYS A 11 -7.49 -6.20 16.38
CA LYS A 11 -7.37 -7.39 15.54
C LYS A 11 -8.27 -7.24 14.31
N GLN A 12 -7.72 -7.46 13.13
CA GLN A 12 -8.45 -7.41 11.88
C GLN A 12 -9.57 -8.47 11.82
N GLY A 13 -10.67 -8.16 11.12
CA GLY A 13 -11.80 -9.07 10.92
C GLY A 13 -12.85 -9.00 12.04
N ARG A 14 -12.80 -7.99 12.92
CA ARG A 14 -13.76 -7.86 14.04
C ARG A 14 -14.97 -7.00 13.73
N GLN A 15 -14.83 -6.08 12.81
CA GLN A 15 -15.92 -5.14 12.48
C GLN A 15 -16.81 -5.75 11.39
N GLU A 16 -18.07 -5.34 11.34
CA GLU A 16 -19.01 -5.77 10.30
C GLU A 16 -18.54 -5.41 8.88
N TYR A 17 -17.77 -4.32 8.75
CA TYR A 17 -17.20 -3.84 7.49
C TYR A 17 -15.82 -4.41 7.18
N SER A 18 -15.26 -5.28 8.03
CA SER A 18 -13.91 -5.80 7.84
C SER A 18 -13.79 -6.61 6.56
N LEU A 19 -12.77 -6.28 5.76
CA LEU A 19 -12.39 -7.08 4.60
C LEU A 19 -11.59 -8.31 5.03
N THR A 20 -11.96 -9.48 4.52
CA THR A 20 -11.10 -10.66 4.61
C THR A 20 -10.07 -10.67 3.48
N PRO A 21 -8.90 -11.32 3.67
CA PRO A 21 -7.94 -11.49 2.60
C PRO A 21 -8.52 -12.17 1.36
N GLU A 22 -9.41 -13.15 1.53
CA GLU A 22 -10.07 -13.87 0.44
C GLU A 22 -11.00 -12.96 -0.36
N SER A 23 -11.87 -12.20 0.31
CA SER A 23 -12.81 -11.30 -0.35
C SER A 23 -12.10 -10.18 -1.09
N TYR A 24 -11.03 -9.63 -0.49
CA TYR A 24 -10.22 -8.60 -1.16
C TYR A 24 -9.46 -9.17 -2.35
N GLY A 25 -8.91 -10.39 -2.23
CA GLY A 25 -8.24 -11.07 -3.34
C GLY A 25 -9.18 -11.32 -4.53
N GLN A 26 -10.40 -11.81 -4.25
CA GLN A 26 -11.40 -12.00 -5.29
C GLN A 26 -11.83 -10.69 -5.94
N PHE A 27 -12.07 -9.65 -5.14
CA PHE A 27 -12.38 -8.31 -5.66
C PHE A 27 -11.29 -7.80 -6.64
N LEU A 28 -10.00 -7.98 -6.29
CA LEU A 28 -8.91 -7.54 -7.17
C LEU A 28 -8.88 -8.33 -8.48
N ILE A 29 -9.19 -9.63 -8.45
CA ILE A 29 -9.26 -10.48 -9.65
C ILE A 29 -10.41 -10.02 -10.54
N ASP A 30 -11.62 -9.92 -10.00
CA ASP A 30 -12.82 -9.52 -10.76
C ASP A 30 -12.64 -8.13 -11.39
N LEU A 31 -12.09 -7.19 -10.61
CA LEU A 31 -11.81 -5.84 -11.08
C LEU A 31 -10.77 -5.82 -12.21
N PHE A 32 -9.73 -6.64 -12.09
CA PHE A 32 -8.68 -6.73 -13.12
C PHE A 32 -9.22 -7.34 -14.42
N GLU A 33 -10.08 -8.35 -14.35
CA GLU A 33 -10.70 -8.95 -15.54
C GLU A 33 -11.53 -7.92 -16.32
N LEU A 34 -12.31 -7.09 -15.62
CA LEU A 34 -13.05 -5.99 -16.24
C LEU A 34 -12.10 -4.95 -16.86
N TRP A 35 -11.08 -4.55 -16.11
CA TRP A 35 -10.09 -3.59 -16.58
C TRP A 35 -9.30 -4.11 -17.80
N GLU A 36 -8.92 -5.38 -17.82
CA GLU A 36 -8.23 -6.00 -18.98
C GLU A 36 -9.12 -5.99 -20.23
N ILE A 37 -10.44 -6.17 -20.09
CA ILE A 37 -11.40 -6.08 -21.20
C ILE A 37 -11.41 -4.65 -21.76
N ASP A 38 -11.49 -3.64 -20.90
CA ASP A 38 -11.54 -2.24 -21.31
C ASP A 38 -10.23 -1.82 -22.01
N VAL A 39 -9.08 -2.21 -21.44
CA VAL A 39 -7.77 -1.98 -22.08
C VAL A 39 -7.69 -2.60 -23.47
N LYS A 40 -8.21 -3.82 -23.68
CA LYS A 40 -8.25 -4.48 -25.00
C LYS A 40 -9.16 -3.76 -26.00
N ARG A 41 -10.16 -3.01 -25.52
CA ARG A 41 -11.04 -2.18 -26.36
C ARG A 41 -10.46 -0.81 -26.68
N GLY A 42 -9.30 -0.47 -26.10
CA GLY A 42 -8.72 0.86 -26.20
C GLY A 42 -9.33 1.86 -25.22
N GLU A 43 -10.17 1.42 -24.31
CA GLU A 43 -10.71 2.18 -23.20
C GLU A 43 -9.82 1.87 -21.98
N GLN A 44 -9.16 2.86 -21.42
CA GLN A 44 -8.23 2.64 -20.30
C GLN A 44 -8.69 3.46 -19.09
N PRO A 45 -9.66 2.95 -18.30
CA PRO A 45 -9.98 3.59 -17.03
C PRO A 45 -8.76 3.51 -16.09
N TYR A 46 -8.36 4.66 -15.54
CA TYR A 46 -7.20 4.72 -14.66
C TYR A 46 -7.48 4.01 -13.34
N ILE A 47 -6.87 2.85 -13.15
CA ILE A 47 -6.85 2.13 -11.87
C ILE A 47 -5.41 2.13 -11.36
N ARG A 48 -5.09 3.08 -10.47
CA ARG A 48 -3.72 3.32 -9.97
C ARG A 48 -2.98 2.05 -9.57
N GLN A 49 -3.63 1.09 -8.93
CA GLN A 49 -3.02 -0.14 -8.48
C GLN A 49 -2.51 -0.98 -9.66
N PHE A 50 -3.31 -1.14 -10.71
CA PHE A 50 -2.94 -1.94 -11.88
C PHE A 50 -1.92 -1.21 -12.75
N GLU A 51 -2.07 0.11 -12.91
CA GLU A 51 -1.09 0.95 -13.61
C GLU A 51 0.30 0.87 -12.96
N ASN A 52 0.35 0.90 -11.62
CA ASN A 52 1.63 0.74 -10.91
C ASN A 52 2.23 -0.65 -11.12
N TYR A 53 1.43 -1.74 -11.14
CA TYR A 53 1.97 -3.07 -11.42
C TYR A 53 2.48 -3.20 -12.86
N VAL A 54 1.79 -2.63 -13.83
CA VAL A 54 2.28 -2.55 -15.22
C VAL A 54 3.58 -1.73 -15.29
N GLY A 55 3.62 -0.57 -14.64
CA GLY A 55 4.82 0.27 -14.55
C GLY A 55 6.02 -0.46 -13.95
N ILE A 56 5.83 -1.21 -12.85
CA ILE A 56 6.88 -2.04 -12.23
C ILE A 56 7.41 -3.08 -13.21
N LEU A 57 6.54 -3.73 -13.99
CA LEU A 57 6.96 -4.71 -15.01
C LEU A 57 7.75 -4.06 -16.16
N LEU A 58 7.54 -2.77 -16.41
CA LEU A 58 8.28 -1.94 -17.36
C LEU A 58 9.57 -1.33 -16.76
N GLY A 59 9.87 -1.61 -15.49
CA GLY A 59 11.04 -1.05 -14.80
C GLY A 59 10.85 0.38 -14.28
N GLN A 60 9.61 0.88 -14.24
CA GLN A 60 9.27 2.20 -13.72
C GLN A 60 9.08 2.17 -12.20
N GLU A 61 9.35 3.29 -11.53
CA GLU A 61 9.01 3.44 -10.11
C GLU A 61 7.51 3.71 -9.96
N PRO A 62 6.83 2.98 -9.07
CA PRO A 62 5.40 3.21 -8.80
C PRO A 62 5.18 4.54 -8.07
N GLU A 63 4.08 5.20 -8.36
CA GLU A 63 3.69 6.45 -7.70
C GLU A 63 3.17 6.22 -6.27
N SER A 64 2.53 5.09 -6.03
CA SER A 64 1.96 4.74 -4.73
C SER A 64 3.01 4.15 -3.79
N CYS A 65 3.04 4.63 -2.54
CA CYS A 65 3.92 4.09 -1.49
C CYS A 65 3.60 2.61 -1.17
N GLU A 66 2.35 2.19 -1.34
CA GLU A 66 1.96 0.78 -1.20
C GLU A 66 2.72 -0.12 -2.17
N GLN A 67 2.78 0.26 -3.46
CA GLN A 67 3.50 -0.51 -4.47
C GLN A 67 5.02 -0.25 -4.45
N ARG A 68 5.49 0.80 -3.78
CA ARG A 68 6.93 0.96 -3.47
C ARG A 68 7.38 -0.01 -2.39
N GLY A 69 6.47 -0.42 -1.48
CA GLY A 69 6.77 -1.28 -0.35
C GLY A 69 7.41 -0.55 0.84
N TYR A 70 7.48 0.77 0.79
CA TYR A 70 7.96 1.63 1.88
C TYR A 70 7.23 2.96 1.89
N CYS A 71 7.16 3.60 3.06
CA CYS A 71 6.50 4.88 3.23
C CYS A 71 7.33 6.02 2.62
N SER A 72 6.74 6.74 1.68
CA SER A 72 7.30 8.00 1.22
C SER A 72 7.17 9.07 2.30
N ARG A 73 8.05 10.07 2.25
CA ARG A 73 7.96 11.23 3.12
C ARG A 73 6.73 12.05 2.75
N GLN A 74 5.73 12.03 3.62
CA GLN A 74 4.49 12.79 3.48
C GLN A 74 4.36 13.80 4.64
N THR A 75 3.48 14.78 4.46
CA THR A 75 3.10 15.73 5.47
C THR A 75 1.58 15.88 5.41
N VAL A 76 0.90 15.23 6.34
CA VAL A 76 -0.54 15.30 6.52
C VAL A 76 -0.82 16.38 7.57
N VAL A 77 -1.73 17.28 7.27
CA VAL A 77 -2.10 18.39 8.17
C VAL A 77 -3.58 18.29 8.48
N GLU A 78 -3.90 18.21 9.76
CA GLU A 78 -5.27 18.23 10.24
C GLU A 78 -5.80 19.67 10.38
N ALA A 79 -7.13 19.82 10.54
CA ALA A 79 -7.80 21.12 10.59
C ALA A 79 -7.31 22.03 11.72
N ASP A 80 -6.79 21.49 12.81
CA ASP A 80 -6.19 22.20 13.94
C ASP A 80 -4.72 22.60 13.73
N GLY A 81 -4.15 22.28 12.55
CA GLY A 81 -2.76 22.49 12.20
C GLY A 81 -1.81 21.39 12.64
N SER A 82 -2.29 20.34 13.29
CA SER A 82 -1.47 19.19 13.68
C SER A 82 -0.90 18.45 12.46
N VAL A 83 0.35 18.01 12.55
CA VAL A 83 1.12 17.43 11.44
C VAL A 83 1.46 15.97 11.73
N TYR A 84 1.27 15.11 10.71
CA TYR A 84 1.51 13.65 10.79
C TYR A 84 2.29 13.13 9.58
N PRO A 85 2.95 11.95 9.69
CA PRO A 85 3.75 11.38 8.61
C PRO A 85 2.91 10.68 7.53
N CYS A 86 1.66 10.30 7.85
CA CYS A 86 0.76 9.57 6.95
C CYS A 86 -0.69 9.72 7.44
N ASP A 87 -1.65 9.75 6.51
CA ASP A 87 -3.08 9.81 6.77
C ASP A 87 -3.63 8.60 7.55
N PHE A 88 -2.99 7.44 7.44
CA PHE A 88 -3.32 6.26 8.26
C PHE A 88 -2.76 6.32 9.69
N TYR A 89 -1.96 7.31 10.03
CA TYR A 89 -1.27 7.45 11.31
C TYR A 89 -1.53 8.82 11.95
N VAL A 90 -2.78 9.30 11.83
CA VAL A 90 -3.25 10.51 12.53
C VAL A 90 -3.58 10.12 13.98
N MET A 91 -2.55 10.00 14.80
CA MET A 91 -2.60 9.62 16.22
C MET A 91 -1.51 10.36 17.00
N ASP A 92 -1.73 10.64 18.27
CA ASP A 92 -0.82 11.41 19.11
C ASP A 92 0.63 10.87 19.13
N SER A 93 0.80 9.55 19.11
CA SER A 93 2.11 8.90 19.08
C SER A 93 2.92 9.19 17.81
N TYR A 94 2.24 9.53 16.71
CA TYR A 94 2.85 9.85 15.41
C TYR A 94 2.84 11.35 15.08
N ARG A 95 2.33 12.18 15.99
CA ARG A 95 2.27 13.62 15.79
C ARG A 95 3.68 14.20 15.68
N LEU A 96 3.94 14.90 14.58
CA LEU A 96 5.22 15.55 14.30
C LEU A 96 5.30 16.97 14.86
N GLY A 97 4.15 17.61 15.10
CA GLY A 97 4.05 18.97 15.60
C GLY A 97 2.76 19.65 15.16
N ASN A 98 2.74 20.98 15.18
CA ASN A 98 1.59 21.77 14.74
C ASN A 98 2.08 23.02 14.01
N LEU A 99 1.57 23.29 12.81
CA LEU A 99 1.98 24.42 11.97
C LEU A 99 1.61 25.80 12.54
N VAL A 100 0.70 25.84 13.54
CA VAL A 100 0.31 27.09 14.18
C VAL A 100 1.28 27.48 15.30
N THR A 101 1.86 26.48 16.00
CA THR A 101 2.67 26.71 17.21
C THR A 101 4.14 26.38 17.03
N ASP A 102 4.49 25.51 16.08
CA ASP A 102 5.85 25.01 15.93
C ASP A 102 6.49 25.51 14.63
N ASP A 103 7.79 25.74 14.66
CA ASP A 103 8.55 25.99 13.45
C ASP A 103 8.82 24.70 12.67
N TRP A 104 9.13 24.84 11.38
CA TRP A 104 9.40 23.71 10.51
C TRP A 104 10.60 22.86 10.95
N GLY A 105 11.60 23.46 11.59
CA GLY A 105 12.76 22.75 12.11
C GLY A 105 12.40 21.79 13.22
N THR A 106 11.49 22.17 14.12
CA THR A 106 10.95 21.32 15.18
C THR A 106 10.19 20.13 14.60
N ILE A 107 9.30 20.36 13.63
CA ILE A 107 8.53 19.30 12.95
C ILE A 107 9.48 18.30 12.26
N GLU A 108 10.49 18.80 11.57
CA GLU A 108 11.49 17.94 10.91
C GLU A 108 12.43 17.24 11.91
N GLY A 109 12.71 17.83 13.04
CA GLY A 109 13.41 17.19 14.16
C GLY A 109 12.63 15.96 14.63
N ARG A 110 11.35 16.13 14.93
CA ARG A 110 10.46 15.06 15.37
C ARG A 110 10.30 13.97 14.32
N ARG A 111 10.23 14.32 13.02
CA ARG A 111 10.18 13.35 11.92
C ARG A 111 11.43 12.46 11.90
N ARG A 112 12.62 13.04 12.09
CA ARG A 112 13.88 12.26 12.14
C ARG A 112 13.93 11.33 13.36
N GLU A 113 13.42 11.78 14.50
CA GLU A 113 13.36 10.95 15.72
C GLU A 113 12.39 9.77 15.54
N LEU A 114 11.24 10.02 14.88
CA LEU A 114 10.21 9.00 14.67
C LEU A 114 10.65 7.90 13.70
N GLN A 115 11.54 8.19 12.74
CA GLN A 115 12.05 7.24 11.72
C GLN A 115 10.95 6.44 11.02
N PHE A 116 9.78 7.07 10.79
CA PHE A 116 8.59 6.40 10.26
C PHE A 116 8.81 5.74 8.90
N SER A 117 9.51 6.43 7.99
CA SER A 117 9.81 5.88 6.66
C SER A 117 10.84 4.76 6.74
N GLU A 118 11.83 4.88 7.62
CA GLU A 118 12.90 3.90 7.83
C GLU A 118 12.34 2.60 8.40
N HIS A 119 11.48 2.67 9.41
CA HIS A 119 10.79 1.50 9.98
C HIS A 119 9.90 0.79 8.96
N SER A 120 9.39 1.52 7.98
CA SER A 120 8.58 0.91 6.91
C SER A 120 9.36 0.01 5.94
N LEU A 121 10.69 0.01 5.99
CA LEU A 121 11.55 -0.88 5.20
C LEU A 121 11.64 -2.30 5.79
N ASP A 122 11.15 -2.50 7.00
CA ASP A 122 11.15 -3.82 7.64
C ASP A 122 10.03 -4.70 7.06
N HIS A 123 10.47 -5.73 6.36
CA HIS A 123 9.60 -6.73 5.77
C HIS A 123 9.86 -8.09 6.40
N ALA A 124 8.81 -8.87 6.60
CA ALA A 124 8.92 -10.25 7.03
C ALA A 124 9.86 -11.06 6.12
N GLN A 125 10.56 -12.04 6.68
CA GLN A 125 11.42 -12.93 5.89
C GLN A 125 10.63 -13.70 4.84
N THR A 126 9.38 -14.07 5.14
CA THR A 126 8.45 -14.70 4.20
C THR A 126 8.18 -13.83 2.96
N CYS A 127 8.10 -12.50 3.13
CA CYS A 127 8.00 -11.56 2.01
C CYS A 127 9.26 -11.54 1.15
N ARG A 128 10.43 -11.45 1.78
CA ARG A 128 11.74 -11.40 1.08
C ARG A 128 12.02 -12.66 0.25
N GLN A 129 11.47 -13.82 0.65
CA GLN A 129 11.59 -15.10 -0.03
C GLN A 129 10.43 -15.37 -1.01
N CYS A 130 9.42 -14.49 -1.07
CA CYS A 130 8.24 -14.70 -1.89
C CYS A 130 8.56 -14.47 -3.39
N GLN A 131 8.05 -15.37 -4.25
CA GLN A 131 8.20 -15.25 -5.71
C GLN A 131 7.63 -13.92 -6.28
N TYR A 132 6.66 -13.32 -5.58
CA TYR A 132 6.02 -12.07 -5.98
C TYR A 132 6.66 -10.82 -5.38
N PHE A 133 7.71 -10.95 -4.56
CA PHE A 133 8.27 -9.79 -3.84
C PHE A 133 8.73 -8.67 -4.78
N ARG A 134 9.24 -9.00 -5.96
CA ARG A 134 9.69 -8.00 -6.96
C ARG A 134 8.56 -7.08 -7.47
N ILE A 135 7.31 -7.56 -7.46
CA ILE A 135 6.14 -6.80 -7.91
C ILE A 135 5.27 -6.35 -6.73
N CYS A 136 5.10 -7.19 -5.70
CA CYS A 136 4.30 -6.91 -4.51
C CYS A 136 4.99 -5.94 -3.54
N ARG A 137 6.30 -6.12 -3.34
CA ARG A 137 7.16 -5.32 -2.44
C ARG A 137 6.65 -5.23 -1.00
N GLY A 138 5.79 -6.15 -0.57
CA GLY A 138 5.23 -6.21 0.79
C GLY A 138 4.05 -5.27 1.07
N GLY A 139 3.69 -4.39 0.13
CA GLY A 139 2.53 -3.50 0.26
C GLY A 139 2.66 -2.40 1.32
N CYS A 140 1.53 -1.84 1.73
CA CYS A 140 1.46 -0.74 2.68
C CYS A 140 1.96 -1.14 4.08
N HIS A 141 2.73 -0.27 4.73
CA HIS A 141 3.20 -0.44 6.11
C HIS A 141 2.03 -0.64 7.08
N ARG A 142 0.95 0.13 6.92
CA ARG A 142 -0.28 0.01 7.72
C ARG A 142 -0.88 -1.41 7.72
N HIS A 143 -0.74 -2.14 6.62
CA HIS A 143 -1.23 -3.51 6.50
C HIS A 143 -0.30 -4.54 7.16
N ARG A 144 0.93 -4.15 7.52
CA ARG A 144 1.95 -5.02 8.13
C ARG A 144 2.02 -4.93 9.64
N GLU A 145 1.40 -3.91 10.22
CA GLU A 145 1.34 -3.69 11.68
C GLU A 145 0.02 -4.17 12.28
N GLN A 146 -0.49 -5.33 11.83
CA GLN A 146 -1.77 -5.83 12.31
C GLN A 146 -1.58 -6.84 13.43
N PRO A 147 -2.29 -6.67 14.59
CA PRO A 147 -2.28 -7.66 15.65
C PRO A 147 -2.73 -9.03 15.15
N GLY A 148 -1.92 -10.07 15.41
CA GLY A 148 -2.21 -11.45 15.04
C GLY A 148 -1.69 -11.90 13.68
N THR A 149 -1.03 -11.01 12.90
CA THR A 149 -0.17 -11.41 11.77
C THR A 149 1.26 -11.66 12.24
N ALA A 150 2.05 -12.40 11.46
CA ALA A 150 3.48 -12.49 11.72
C ALA A 150 4.12 -11.10 11.57
N GLU A 151 5.15 -10.81 12.37
CA GLU A 151 5.82 -9.50 12.37
C GLU A 151 6.28 -9.10 10.97
N GLY A 152 5.85 -7.93 10.52
CA GLY A 152 6.14 -7.39 9.20
C GLY A 152 5.42 -8.07 8.02
N GLU A 153 4.51 -9.01 8.27
CA GLU A 153 3.68 -9.63 7.23
C GLU A 153 2.44 -8.78 6.93
N ASN A 154 2.14 -8.64 5.66
CA ASN A 154 0.96 -7.90 5.23
C ASN A 154 -0.32 -8.73 5.46
N TYR A 155 -1.32 -8.16 6.15
CA TYR A 155 -2.61 -8.80 6.37
C TYR A 155 -3.28 -9.29 5.07
N PHE A 156 -3.12 -8.55 3.97
CA PHE A 156 -3.62 -8.93 2.65
C PHE A 156 -2.62 -9.73 1.81
N CYS A 157 -1.60 -10.35 2.43
CA CYS A 157 -0.62 -11.17 1.71
C CYS A 157 -1.30 -12.25 0.85
N GLN A 158 -2.30 -12.95 1.39
CA GLN A 158 -3.08 -13.94 0.67
C GLN A 158 -3.83 -13.34 -0.52
N SER A 159 -4.45 -12.15 -0.37
CA SER A 159 -5.14 -11.44 -1.45
C SER A 159 -4.22 -11.16 -2.63
N TYR A 160 -3.02 -10.64 -2.35
CA TYR A 160 -2.03 -10.34 -3.40
C TYR A 160 -1.50 -11.61 -4.06
N ARG A 161 -1.32 -12.69 -3.32
CA ARG A 161 -0.94 -13.99 -3.90
C ARG A 161 -2.01 -14.51 -4.86
N MET A 162 -3.27 -14.54 -4.42
CA MET A 162 -4.42 -14.91 -5.26
C MET A 162 -4.45 -14.06 -6.54
N PHE A 163 -4.32 -12.74 -6.37
CA PHE A 163 -4.32 -11.80 -7.49
C PHE A 163 -3.18 -12.07 -8.48
N PHE A 164 -1.94 -12.22 -8.01
CA PHE A 164 -0.81 -12.47 -8.91
C PHE A 164 -0.84 -13.86 -9.54
N ASP A 165 -1.32 -14.89 -8.82
CA ASP A 165 -1.52 -16.22 -9.38
C ASP A 165 -2.48 -16.18 -10.58
N ALA A 166 -3.57 -15.43 -10.48
CA ALA A 166 -4.58 -15.32 -11.54
C ALA A 166 -4.20 -14.28 -12.62
N CYS A 167 -3.73 -13.08 -12.23
CA CYS A 167 -3.71 -11.92 -13.11
C CYS A 167 -2.31 -11.54 -13.63
N LEU A 168 -1.21 -12.06 -13.07
CA LEU A 168 0.15 -11.72 -13.52
C LEU A 168 0.39 -11.99 -15.02
N PRO A 169 -0.13 -13.07 -15.64
CA PRO A 169 -0.02 -13.24 -17.09
C PRO A 169 -0.68 -12.11 -17.87
N GLY A 170 -1.84 -11.61 -17.43
CA GLY A 170 -2.53 -10.46 -18.02
C GLY A 170 -1.73 -9.17 -17.90
N LEU A 171 -1.23 -8.87 -16.70
CA LEU A 171 -0.36 -7.71 -16.45
C LEU A 171 0.87 -7.72 -17.38
N LYS A 172 1.52 -8.88 -17.55
CA LYS A 172 2.68 -9.03 -18.45
C LYS A 172 2.32 -8.79 -19.92
N ARG A 173 1.15 -9.27 -20.37
CA ARG A 173 0.67 -9.01 -21.74
C ARG A 173 0.46 -7.51 -21.98
N ILE A 174 -0.17 -6.82 -21.03
CA ILE A 174 -0.41 -5.36 -21.12
C ILE A 174 0.93 -4.63 -21.11
N ALA A 175 1.84 -4.92 -20.18
CA ALA A 175 3.16 -4.31 -20.17
C ALA A 175 3.92 -4.49 -21.49
N ALA A 176 3.87 -5.69 -22.10
CA ALA A 176 4.51 -5.95 -23.39
C ALA A 176 3.87 -5.15 -24.55
N SER A 177 2.62 -4.75 -24.45
CA SER A 177 1.96 -3.89 -25.46
C SER A 177 2.32 -2.42 -25.31
N CYS A 178 2.60 -1.95 -24.09
CA CYS A 178 3.00 -0.56 -23.82
C CYS A 178 4.47 -0.26 -24.19
N GLY A 179 5.31 -1.27 -24.29
CA GLY A 179 6.76 -1.12 -24.59
C GLY A 179 7.11 -1.12 -26.08
N ARG A 180 6.11 -0.99 -26.95
CA ARG A 180 6.30 -0.92 -28.42
C ARG A 180 6.15 0.49 -28.97
#